data_e6b08b7426b4ece6d09ce85a96beb359
#
_entry.id   e6b08b7426b4ece6d09ce85a96beb359
#
_cell.length_a   1.000
_cell.length_b   1.000
_cell.length_c   1.000
_cell.angle_alpha   90.00
_cell.angle_beta   90.00
_cell.angle_gamma   90.00
#
_symmetry.space_group_name_H-M   'P 1'
#
loop_
_entity.id
_entity.type
_entity.pdbx_description
1 polymer ?
#
loop_
_entity_poly.entity_id
_entity_poly.type
_entity_poly.pdbx_seq_one_letter_code
_entity_poly.pdbx_strand_id
1 'polypeptide(L)'
;MVDLPDIRGVKVLARDEWRATADAPKPDVSFLPMMERRRLTALERAALHVAWTVFRAGEGERPSASEVPVVFASRWGEIGTTFKLMRQMHDEGEMSPAGFSSSVHNAAPGAWSLFTKNHAPYTAIAARDRSYEMGLVEAEAQLAAGAPYVLYVYAEEPTPEYYLPAFGEPVAAHAVAMLLKRETAS
;
A
#
# COMPACT_ATOMS: atom_id res chain seq x y z
N MET A 1 5.88 3.66 16.84
CA MET A 1 5.36 2.27 16.76
C MET A 1 3.87 2.40 17.01
N VAL A 2 3.05 2.20 15.99
CA VAL A 2 1.60 2.17 16.18
C VAL A 2 1.30 0.81 16.80
N ASP A 3 0.78 0.81 18.03
CA ASP A 3 0.33 -0.42 18.67
C ASP A 3 -0.73 -1.06 17.78
N LEU A 4 -0.55 -2.34 17.49
CA LEU A 4 -1.57 -3.11 16.79
C LEU A 4 -2.81 -3.15 17.69
N PRO A 5 -3.98 -2.72 17.22
CA PRO A 5 -5.19 -3.00 17.96
C PRO A 5 -5.29 -4.52 18.16
N ASP A 6 -5.73 -4.95 19.33
CA ASP A 6 -6.01 -6.36 19.61
C ASP A 6 -7.20 -6.78 18.74
N ILE A 7 -6.89 -7.34 17.58
CA ILE A 7 -7.88 -7.75 16.58
C ILE A 7 -8.31 -9.15 16.94
N ARG A 8 -9.42 -9.27 17.68
CA ARG A 8 -9.95 -10.58 18.14
C ARG A 8 -10.17 -11.53 16.97
N GLY A 9 -9.54 -12.70 17.04
CA GLY A 9 -9.68 -13.74 16.02
C GLY A 9 -8.82 -13.55 14.78
N VAL A 10 -7.82 -12.64 14.84
CA VAL A 10 -6.87 -12.40 13.76
C VAL A 10 -5.45 -12.59 14.24
N LYS A 11 -4.68 -13.39 13.54
CA LYS A 11 -3.25 -13.59 13.76
C LYS A 11 -2.43 -12.82 12.71
N VAL A 12 -1.47 -12.04 13.15
CA VAL A 12 -0.46 -11.43 12.28
C VAL A 12 0.65 -12.47 12.04
N LEU A 13 0.76 -12.95 10.81
CA LEU A 13 1.78 -13.93 10.42
C LEU A 13 3.14 -13.29 10.14
N ALA A 14 3.12 -12.09 9.57
CA ALA A 14 4.29 -11.29 9.32
C ALA A 14 3.90 -9.81 9.27
N ARG A 15 4.85 -8.94 9.66
CA ARG A 15 4.75 -7.50 9.56
C ARG A 15 6.09 -6.96 9.08
N ASP A 16 6.03 -5.97 8.21
CA ASP A 16 7.18 -5.18 7.81
C ASP A 16 6.80 -3.70 7.73
N GLU A 17 7.76 -2.82 7.96
CA GLU A 17 7.57 -1.38 7.82
C GLU A 17 8.81 -0.72 7.24
N TRP A 18 8.58 0.28 6.41
CA TRP A 18 9.59 1.15 5.87
C TRP A 18 9.22 2.61 6.13
N ARG A 19 10.20 3.43 6.48
CA ARG A 19 10.03 4.87 6.70
C ARG A 19 11.21 5.63 6.09
N ALA A 20 10.92 6.68 5.35
CA ALA A 20 11.96 7.57 4.84
C ALA A 20 12.62 8.34 5.98
N THR A 21 13.93 8.19 6.11
CA THR A 21 14.82 8.98 6.96
C THR A 21 16.04 9.36 6.13
N ALA A 22 16.90 10.24 6.65
CA ALA A 22 18.12 10.64 5.94
C ALA A 22 19.02 9.44 5.58
N ASP A 23 19.05 8.42 6.43
CA ASP A 23 19.91 7.23 6.29
C ASP A 23 19.14 5.97 5.86
N ALA A 24 17.81 6.07 5.68
CA ALA A 24 17.03 4.90 5.30
C ALA A 24 17.39 4.44 3.87
N PRO A 25 17.60 3.13 3.65
CA PRO A 25 17.73 2.62 2.30
C PRO A 25 16.45 2.87 1.52
N LYS A 26 16.59 3.09 0.22
CA LYS A 26 15.43 3.18 -0.67
C LYS A 26 14.66 1.86 -0.64
N PRO A 27 13.31 1.90 -0.81
CA PRO A 27 12.52 0.68 -0.92
C PRO A 27 13.10 -0.26 -1.97
N ASP A 28 13.43 -1.49 -1.55
CA ASP A 28 13.96 -2.49 -2.47
C ASP A 28 12.84 -3.13 -3.28
N VAL A 29 12.85 -2.93 -4.57
CA VAL A 29 11.95 -3.53 -5.54
C VAL A 29 12.74 -4.32 -6.59
N SER A 30 13.93 -4.81 -6.24
CA SER A 30 14.84 -5.57 -7.15
C SER A 30 14.22 -6.88 -7.62
N PHE A 31 13.23 -7.41 -6.92
CA PHE A 31 12.44 -8.57 -7.30
C PHE A 31 11.57 -8.36 -8.55
N LEU A 32 11.33 -7.10 -8.95
CA LEU A 32 10.62 -6.77 -10.19
C LEU A 32 11.57 -6.66 -11.39
N PRO A 33 11.10 -6.97 -12.62
CA PRO A 33 11.84 -6.69 -13.83
C PRO A 33 12.19 -5.20 -13.97
N MET A 34 13.34 -4.90 -14.56
CA MET A 34 13.85 -3.52 -14.65
C MET A 34 12.85 -2.54 -15.28
N MET A 35 12.15 -2.96 -16.33
CA MET A 35 11.18 -2.10 -17.03
C MET A 35 9.99 -1.74 -16.15
N GLU A 36 9.52 -2.66 -15.31
CA GLU A 36 8.43 -2.43 -14.37
C GLU A 36 8.87 -1.50 -13.25
N ARG A 37 10.06 -1.74 -12.68
CA ARG A 37 10.64 -0.86 -11.65
C ARG A 37 10.71 0.61 -12.04
N ARG A 38 10.99 0.89 -13.33
CA ARG A 38 11.10 2.27 -13.83
C ARG A 38 9.76 3.00 -13.88
N ARG A 39 8.65 2.29 -13.93
CA ARG A 39 7.30 2.85 -14.01
C ARG A 39 6.70 3.14 -12.63
N LEU A 40 7.22 2.51 -11.58
CA LEU A 40 6.68 2.67 -10.24
C LEU A 40 6.90 4.08 -9.69
N THR A 41 5.86 4.63 -9.10
CA THR A 41 5.91 5.84 -8.28
C THR A 41 6.68 5.59 -6.97
N ALA A 42 6.91 6.63 -6.20
CA ALA A 42 7.54 6.51 -4.89
C ALA A 42 6.64 5.73 -3.90
N LEU A 43 5.32 6.00 -3.94
CA LEU A 43 4.33 5.33 -3.11
C LEU A 43 4.24 3.83 -3.44
N GLU A 44 4.10 3.51 -4.74
CA GLU A 44 4.08 2.12 -5.21
C GLU A 44 5.34 1.34 -4.79
N ARG A 45 6.53 1.97 -4.89
CA ARG A 45 7.79 1.32 -4.45
C ARG A 45 7.76 0.97 -2.97
N ALA A 46 7.34 1.91 -2.12
CA ALA A 46 7.27 1.69 -0.68
C ALA A 46 6.24 0.59 -0.34
N ALA A 47 5.05 0.66 -0.93
CA ALA A 47 3.99 -0.32 -0.74
C ALA A 47 4.41 -1.74 -1.18
N LEU A 48 4.98 -1.87 -2.38
CA LEU A 48 5.43 -3.16 -2.92
C LEU A 48 6.62 -3.74 -2.14
N HIS A 49 7.54 -2.89 -1.66
CA HIS A 49 8.65 -3.32 -0.81
C HIS A 49 8.16 -4.05 0.44
N VAL A 50 7.35 -3.39 1.25
CA VAL A 50 6.85 -3.98 2.51
C VAL A 50 5.91 -5.17 2.25
N ALA A 51 5.07 -5.11 1.20
CA ALA A 51 4.20 -6.21 0.80
C ALA A 51 5.01 -7.46 0.44
N TRP A 52 6.07 -7.29 -0.37
CA TRP A 52 6.94 -8.41 -0.76
C TRP A 52 7.71 -8.97 0.42
N THR A 53 8.21 -8.12 1.31
CA THR A 53 8.95 -8.54 2.49
C THR A 53 8.11 -9.44 3.38
N VAL A 54 6.84 -9.12 3.64
CA VAL A 54 5.98 -9.96 4.50
C VAL A 54 5.67 -11.32 3.88
N PHE A 55 5.68 -11.45 2.55
CA PHE A 55 5.53 -12.74 1.89
C PHE A 55 6.82 -13.58 1.92
N ARG A 56 7.98 -12.95 1.98
CA ARG A 56 9.29 -13.64 2.09
C ARG A 56 9.69 -13.92 3.52
N ALA A 57 9.22 -13.13 4.47
CA ALA A 57 9.61 -13.26 5.87
C ALA A 57 8.89 -14.44 6.55
N GLY A 58 9.63 -15.23 7.34
CA GLY A 58 9.12 -16.24 8.25
C GLY A 58 9.16 -17.68 7.74
N GLU A 59 9.06 -18.59 8.69
CA GLU A 59 9.00 -20.03 8.49
C GLU A 59 7.56 -20.52 8.51
N GLY A 60 7.29 -21.64 7.85
CA GLY A 60 5.99 -22.30 7.83
C GLY A 60 5.20 -22.15 6.53
N GLU A 61 4.04 -22.79 6.50
CA GLU A 61 3.12 -22.76 5.36
C GLU A 61 2.52 -21.38 5.18
N ARG A 62 2.68 -20.82 3.97
CA ARG A 62 2.18 -19.50 3.60
C ARG A 62 1.31 -19.58 2.35
N PRO A 63 0.32 -18.70 2.23
CA PRO A 63 -0.46 -18.62 1.00
C PRO A 63 0.42 -18.11 -0.15
N SER A 64 0.02 -18.44 -1.37
CA SER A 64 0.58 -17.82 -2.57
C SER A 64 0.19 -16.35 -2.64
N ALA A 65 1.14 -15.47 -2.97
CA ALA A 65 0.86 -14.04 -3.18
C ALA A 65 -0.16 -13.79 -4.31
N SER A 66 -0.37 -14.77 -5.20
CA SER A 66 -1.36 -14.72 -6.29
C SER A 66 -2.79 -15.00 -5.86
N GLU A 67 -3.04 -15.39 -4.60
CA GLU A 67 -4.34 -15.88 -4.13
C GLU A 67 -4.88 -15.12 -2.92
N VAL A 68 -4.10 -14.18 -2.37
CA VAL A 68 -4.46 -13.45 -1.15
C VAL A 68 -5.16 -12.15 -1.50
N PRO A 69 -6.39 -11.90 -0.98
CA PRO A 69 -7.02 -10.60 -1.07
C PRO A 69 -6.13 -9.50 -0.49
N VAL A 70 -6.18 -8.32 -1.10
CA VAL A 70 -5.37 -7.17 -0.68
C VAL A 70 -6.26 -6.03 -0.21
N VAL A 71 -5.99 -5.51 0.97
CA VAL A 71 -6.53 -4.24 1.43
C VAL A 71 -5.39 -3.22 1.42
N PHE A 72 -5.51 -2.23 0.56
CA PHE A 72 -4.61 -1.10 0.50
C PHE A 72 -5.27 0.12 1.15
N ALA A 73 -4.54 0.81 2.01
CA ALA A 73 -5.00 2.04 2.61
C ALA A 73 -3.96 3.15 2.44
N SER A 74 -4.44 4.35 2.18
CA SER A 74 -3.65 5.58 2.11
C SER A 74 -4.56 6.78 2.33
N ARG A 75 -4.06 7.82 2.97
CA ARG A 75 -4.82 9.05 3.19
C ARG A 75 -5.13 9.78 1.89
N TRP A 76 -4.12 9.88 1.03
CA TRP A 76 -4.19 10.65 -0.21
C TRP A 76 -3.79 9.87 -1.47
N GLY A 77 -3.32 8.63 -1.32
CA GLY A 77 -2.80 7.85 -2.44
C GLY A 77 -1.66 8.56 -3.15
N GLU A 78 -1.70 8.55 -4.47
CA GLU A 78 -0.71 9.13 -5.38
C GLU A 78 -0.83 10.66 -5.50
N ILE A 79 -0.87 11.38 -4.38
CA ILE A 79 -1.10 12.84 -4.37
C ILE A 79 -0.01 13.62 -5.10
N GLY A 80 1.25 13.17 -5.02
CA GLY A 80 2.37 13.81 -5.71
C GLY A 80 2.27 13.64 -7.23
N THR A 81 1.87 12.46 -7.71
CA THR A 81 1.64 12.18 -9.13
C THR A 81 0.43 12.96 -9.62
N THR A 82 -0.66 12.97 -8.87
CA THR A 82 -1.87 13.74 -9.17
C THR A 82 -1.56 15.24 -9.29
N PHE A 83 -0.80 15.79 -8.34
CA PHE A 83 -0.41 17.20 -8.37
C PHE A 83 0.42 17.57 -9.62
N LYS A 84 1.39 16.71 -9.98
CA LYS A 84 2.18 16.91 -11.22
C LYS A 84 1.32 16.93 -12.47
N LEU A 85 0.37 16.00 -12.57
CA LEU A 85 -0.55 15.91 -13.70
C LEU A 85 -1.48 17.12 -13.78
N MET A 86 -2.00 17.60 -12.65
CA MET A 86 -2.82 18.80 -12.60
C MET A 86 -2.04 20.03 -13.06
N ARG A 87 -0.77 20.16 -12.66
CA ARG A 87 0.11 21.22 -13.16
C ARG A 87 0.38 21.08 -14.65
N GLN A 88 0.70 19.90 -15.13
CA GLN A 88 0.90 19.66 -16.56
C GLN A 88 -0.32 20.07 -17.37
N MET A 89 -1.51 19.65 -16.94
CA MET A 89 -2.77 20.04 -17.59
C MET A 89 -3.00 21.55 -17.59
N HIS A 90 -2.63 22.23 -16.49
CA HIS A 90 -2.74 23.69 -16.41
C HIS A 90 -1.75 24.41 -17.32
N ASP A 91 -0.50 23.97 -17.35
CA ASP A 91 0.60 24.68 -18.03
C ASP A 91 0.64 24.33 -19.54
N GLU A 92 0.31 23.10 -19.93
CA GLU A 92 0.48 22.56 -21.28
C GLU A 92 -0.87 22.26 -21.99
N GLY A 93 -1.97 22.22 -21.26
CA GLY A 93 -3.28 21.83 -21.81
C GLY A 93 -3.45 20.33 -22.08
N GLU A 94 -2.42 19.54 -21.77
CA GLU A 94 -2.38 18.10 -22.02
C GLU A 94 -1.98 17.34 -20.75
N MET A 95 -2.35 16.08 -20.68
CA MET A 95 -2.00 15.19 -19.57
C MET A 95 -1.46 13.88 -20.10
N SER A 96 -0.37 13.37 -19.49
CA SER A 96 0.19 12.07 -19.82
C SER A 96 -0.78 10.93 -19.49
N PRO A 97 -1.25 10.11 -20.47
CA PRO A 97 -2.09 8.96 -20.19
C PRO A 97 -1.42 7.93 -19.26
N ALA A 98 -0.12 7.72 -19.41
CA ALA A 98 0.65 6.83 -18.55
C ALA A 98 0.73 7.37 -17.11
N GLY A 99 0.96 8.69 -16.96
CA GLY A 99 0.93 9.35 -15.66
C GLY A 99 -0.44 9.25 -15.00
N PHE A 100 -1.52 9.45 -15.78
CA PHE A 100 -2.88 9.32 -15.27
C PHE A 100 -3.16 7.91 -14.73
N SER A 101 -2.71 6.87 -15.42
CA SER A 101 -2.86 5.48 -14.95
C SER A 101 -2.19 5.21 -13.60
N SER A 102 -1.13 5.96 -13.25
CA SER A 102 -0.42 5.83 -11.98
C SER A 102 -0.87 6.83 -10.92
N SER A 103 -1.87 7.70 -11.20
CA SER A 103 -2.35 8.71 -10.25
C SER A 103 -3.55 8.26 -9.43
N VAL A 104 -4.13 7.13 -9.76
CA VAL A 104 -5.32 6.62 -9.07
C VAL A 104 -4.97 5.99 -7.73
N HIS A 105 -5.87 6.10 -6.75
CA HIS A 105 -5.64 5.63 -5.39
C HIS A 105 -5.32 4.12 -5.30
N ASN A 106 -5.82 3.34 -6.25
CA ASN A 106 -5.60 1.90 -6.33
C ASN A 106 -4.41 1.49 -7.24
N ALA A 107 -3.51 2.39 -7.59
CA ALA A 107 -2.35 2.08 -8.43
C ALA A 107 -1.43 1.04 -7.77
N ALA A 108 -1.11 1.19 -6.49
CA ALA A 108 -0.24 0.25 -5.78
C ALA A 108 -0.79 -1.18 -5.71
N PRO A 109 -2.06 -1.45 -5.28
CA PRO A 109 -2.59 -2.80 -5.32
C PRO A 109 -2.79 -3.32 -6.74
N GLY A 110 -3.03 -2.46 -7.73
CA GLY A 110 -3.03 -2.83 -9.14
C GLY A 110 -1.66 -3.31 -9.62
N ALA A 111 -0.59 -2.60 -9.29
CA ALA A 111 0.79 -3.02 -9.58
C ALA A 111 1.14 -4.37 -8.91
N TRP A 112 0.72 -4.55 -7.64
CA TRP A 112 0.86 -5.83 -6.93
C TRP A 112 0.15 -6.97 -7.65
N SER A 113 -1.11 -6.77 -8.05
CA SER A 113 -1.91 -7.76 -8.79
C SER A 113 -1.23 -8.18 -10.09
N LEU A 114 -0.75 -7.22 -10.88
CA LEU A 114 -0.04 -7.49 -12.13
C LEU A 114 1.26 -8.29 -11.90
N PHE A 115 2.06 -7.88 -10.93
CA PHE A 115 3.34 -8.50 -10.63
C PHE A 115 3.20 -9.93 -10.12
N THR A 116 2.31 -10.14 -9.14
CA THR A 116 2.11 -11.46 -8.51
C THR A 116 1.14 -12.35 -9.29
N LYS A 117 0.55 -11.83 -10.37
CA LYS A 117 -0.57 -12.48 -11.10
C LYS A 117 -1.73 -12.79 -10.15
N ASN A 118 -1.98 -11.90 -9.20
CA ASN A 118 -3.04 -12.04 -8.23
C ASN A 118 -4.38 -11.69 -8.86
N HIS A 119 -5.31 -12.63 -8.86
CA HIS A 119 -6.69 -12.48 -9.31
C HIS A 119 -7.69 -12.41 -8.15
N ALA A 120 -7.22 -12.49 -6.90
CA ALA A 120 -8.05 -12.25 -5.73
C ALA A 120 -8.49 -10.77 -5.70
N PRO A 121 -9.61 -10.46 -5.03
CA PRO A 121 -10.10 -9.10 -4.94
C PRO A 121 -9.09 -8.20 -4.20
N TYR A 122 -9.06 -6.92 -4.56
CA TYR A 122 -8.42 -5.91 -3.75
C TYR A 122 -9.36 -4.73 -3.48
N THR A 123 -9.20 -4.12 -2.32
CA THR A 123 -9.93 -2.94 -1.87
C THR A 123 -8.94 -1.82 -1.59
N ALA A 124 -9.27 -0.59 -2.01
CA ALA A 124 -8.48 0.60 -1.71
C ALA A 124 -9.31 1.55 -0.82
N ILE A 125 -8.76 1.90 0.35
CA ILE A 125 -9.43 2.65 1.41
C ILE A 125 -8.76 4.01 1.61
N ALA A 126 -9.57 5.08 1.65
CA ALA A 126 -9.17 6.39 2.09
C ALA A 126 -10.16 6.91 3.14
N ALA A 127 -9.67 7.22 4.32
CA ALA A 127 -10.45 7.73 5.44
C ALA A 127 -9.71 8.86 6.18
N ARG A 128 -8.98 9.68 5.43
CA ARG A 128 -8.15 10.78 5.97
C ARG A 128 -7.18 10.26 7.05
N ASP A 129 -7.18 10.88 8.22
CA ASP A 129 -6.28 10.53 9.33
C ASP A 129 -6.54 9.14 9.92
N ARG A 130 -7.68 8.53 9.59
CA ARG A 130 -8.08 7.19 10.02
C ARG A 130 -7.90 6.13 8.94
N SER A 131 -7.19 6.43 7.86
CA SER A 131 -7.01 5.47 6.75
C SER A 131 -6.35 4.16 7.20
N TYR A 132 -5.37 4.25 8.10
CA TYR A 132 -4.71 3.06 8.66
C TYR A 132 -5.69 2.16 9.41
N GLU A 133 -6.48 2.72 10.33
CA GLU A 133 -7.43 1.95 11.13
C GLU A 133 -8.58 1.41 10.28
N MET A 134 -9.10 2.22 9.36
CA MET A 134 -10.21 1.80 8.50
C MET A 134 -9.79 0.71 7.51
N GLY A 135 -8.55 0.73 7.05
CA GLY A 135 -7.99 -0.38 6.27
C GLY A 135 -7.89 -1.68 7.09
N LEU A 136 -7.53 -1.60 8.36
CA LEU A 136 -7.55 -2.77 9.25
C LEU A 136 -8.98 -3.30 9.47
N VAL A 137 -9.94 -2.42 9.70
CA VAL A 137 -11.36 -2.81 9.83
C VAL A 137 -11.85 -3.54 8.58
N GLU A 138 -11.50 -3.08 7.40
CA GLU A 138 -11.82 -3.77 6.14
C GLU A 138 -11.15 -5.15 6.07
N ALA A 139 -9.85 -5.23 6.43
CA ALA A 139 -9.14 -6.51 6.44
C ALA A 139 -9.77 -7.53 7.42
N GLU A 140 -10.18 -7.07 8.61
CA GLU A 140 -10.93 -7.88 9.57
C GLU A 140 -12.27 -8.35 8.99
N ALA A 141 -13.02 -7.46 8.34
CA ALA A 141 -14.29 -7.79 7.72
C ALA A 141 -14.14 -8.89 6.66
N GLN A 142 -13.10 -8.81 5.83
CA GLN A 142 -12.82 -9.84 4.82
C GLN A 142 -12.45 -11.18 5.46
N LEU A 143 -11.63 -11.18 6.53
CA LEU A 143 -11.32 -12.39 7.29
C LEU A 143 -12.58 -12.98 7.95
N ALA A 144 -13.44 -12.13 8.53
CA ALA A 144 -14.71 -12.56 9.11
C ALA A 144 -15.68 -13.13 8.06
N ALA A 145 -15.68 -12.56 6.86
CA ALA A 145 -16.46 -13.04 5.72
C ALA A 145 -15.96 -14.36 5.12
N GLY A 146 -14.81 -14.88 5.59
CA GLY A 146 -14.32 -16.20 5.22
C GLY A 146 -13.01 -16.24 4.46
N ALA A 147 -12.39 -15.10 4.17
CA ALA A 147 -11.05 -15.09 3.61
C ALA A 147 -10.07 -15.75 4.61
N PRO A 148 -9.29 -16.76 4.20
CA PRO A 148 -8.35 -17.41 5.12
C PRO A 148 -7.14 -16.52 5.46
N TYR A 149 -6.80 -15.62 4.55
CA TYR A 149 -5.72 -14.65 4.67
C TYR A 149 -6.11 -13.33 4.03
N VAL A 150 -5.51 -12.23 4.49
CA VAL A 150 -5.58 -10.91 3.85
C VAL A 150 -4.20 -10.26 3.94
N LEU A 151 -3.74 -9.69 2.84
CA LEU A 151 -2.59 -8.79 2.82
C LEU A 151 -3.11 -7.37 3.06
N TYR A 152 -2.79 -6.80 4.21
CA TYR A 152 -3.02 -5.40 4.50
C TYR A 152 -1.78 -4.59 4.18
N VAL A 153 -1.92 -3.50 3.44
CA VAL A 153 -0.84 -2.56 3.10
C VAL A 153 -1.32 -1.13 3.34
N TYR A 154 -0.56 -0.39 4.11
CA TYR A 154 -0.75 1.05 4.29
C TYR A 154 0.49 1.79 3.80
N ALA A 155 0.32 2.82 2.99
CA ALA A 155 1.43 3.62 2.51
C ALA A 155 1.05 5.09 2.34
N GLU A 156 2.01 5.98 2.65
CA GLU A 156 1.90 7.42 2.47
C GLU A 156 3.14 7.98 1.78
N GLU A 157 2.94 8.95 0.91
CA GLU A 157 3.99 9.78 0.36
C GLU A 157 3.95 11.19 0.96
N PRO A 158 5.02 11.99 0.86
CA PRO A 158 5.01 13.36 1.36
C PRO A 158 3.94 14.19 0.65
N THR A 159 3.15 14.90 1.44
CA THR A 159 2.18 15.85 0.89
C THR A 159 2.92 16.97 0.13
N PRO A 160 2.58 17.26 -1.13
CA PRO A 160 3.16 18.40 -1.84
C PRO A 160 2.95 19.70 -1.06
N GLU A 161 3.97 20.57 -1.04
CA GLU A 161 3.99 21.81 -0.28
C GLU A 161 2.75 22.69 -0.56
N TYR A 162 2.28 22.69 -1.79
CA TYR A 162 1.07 23.39 -2.22
C TYR A 162 -0.17 23.04 -1.37
N TYR A 163 -0.28 21.80 -0.91
CA TYR A 163 -1.43 21.33 -0.14
C TYR A 163 -1.26 21.45 1.38
N LEU A 164 -0.06 21.76 1.89
CA LEU A 164 0.18 21.85 3.34
C LEU A 164 -0.75 22.83 4.06
N PRO A 165 -1.08 24.01 3.50
CA PRO A 165 -2.02 24.93 4.16
C PRO A 165 -3.41 24.33 4.38
N ALA A 166 -3.83 23.39 3.53
CA ALA A 166 -5.15 22.75 3.61
C ALA A 166 -5.13 21.42 4.38
N PHE A 167 -4.00 20.71 4.37
CA PHE A 167 -3.90 19.33 4.89
C PHE A 167 -3.05 19.19 6.16
N GLY A 168 -2.42 20.28 6.60
CA GLY A 168 -1.64 20.33 7.85
C GLY A 168 -0.20 19.85 7.66
N GLU A 169 0.39 19.26 8.70
CA GLU A 169 1.80 18.92 8.77
C GLU A 169 2.25 17.94 7.66
N PRO A 170 3.48 18.14 7.13
CA PRO A 170 4.04 17.21 6.17
C PRO A 170 4.27 15.83 6.81
N VAL A 171 3.87 14.79 6.11
CA VAL A 171 4.10 13.41 6.52
C VAL A 171 5.34 12.88 5.80
N ALA A 172 6.25 12.23 6.52
CA ALA A 172 7.34 11.52 5.89
C ALA A 172 6.82 10.30 5.13
N ALA A 173 7.39 10.00 3.97
CA ALA A 173 7.03 8.79 3.24
C ALA A 173 7.23 7.55 4.12
N HIS A 174 6.22 6.70 4.19
CA HIS A 174 6.29 5.46 4.95
C HIS A 174 5.31 4.42 4.40
N ALA A 175 5.57 3.17 4.71
CA ALA A 175 4.70 2.07 4.38
C ALA A 175 4.75 0.99 5.47
N VAL A 176 3.63 0.29 5.65
CA VAL A 176 3.50 -0.86 6.54
C VAL A 176 2.74 -1.95 5.79
N ALA A 177 3.17 -3.19 5.93
CA ALA A 177 2.39 -4.33 5.47
C ALA A 177 2.24 -5.38 6.57
N MET A 178 1.11 -6.07 6.54
CA MET A 178 0.82 -7.20 7.41
C MET A 178 0.14 -8.32 6.62
N LEU A 179 0.65 -9.54 6.78
CA LEU A 179 -0.06 -10.73 6.35
C LEU A 179 -0.90 -11.24 7.51
N LEU A 180 -2.20 -11.12 7.36
CA LEU A 180 -3.19 -11.46 8.37
C LEU A 180 -3.80 -12.82 8.07
N LYS A 181 -4.07 -13.60 9.12
CA LYS A 181 -4.73 -14.90 9.05
C LYS A 181 -5.93 -14.94 10.01
N ARG A 182 -7.02 -15.54 9.57
CA ARG A 182 -8.13 -15.86 10.46
C ARG A 182 -7.71 -16.91 11.49
N GLU A 183 -7.95 -16.65 12.76
CA GLU A 183 -7.86 -17.68 13.79
C GLU A 183 -9.13 -18.54 13.77
N THR A 184 -8.96 -19.82 13.55
CA THR A 184 -10.06 -20.78 13.79
C THR A 184 -10.15 -21.02 15.28
N ALA A 185 -11.34 -20.83 15.85
CA ALA A 185 -11.60 -21.24 17.23
C ALA A 185 -11.26 -22.73 17.37
N SER A 186 -10.38 -23.03 18.31
CA SER A 186 -10.03 -24.41 18.69
C SER A 186 -11.19 -25.04 19.42
#